data_764d071282a63054ec5ca1219bc8ae4f
#
_entry.id   764d071282a63054ec5ca1219bc8ae4f
#
_cell.length_a   1.000
_cell.length_b   1.000
_cell.length_c   1.000
_cell.angle_alpha   90.00
_cell.angle_beta   90.00
_cell.angle_gamma   90.00
#
_symmetry.space_group_name_H-M   'P 1'
#
loop_
_entity.id
_entity.type
_entity.pdbx_description
1 polymer ?
#
loop_
_entity_poly.entity_id
_entity_poly.type
_entity_poly.pdbx_seq_one_letter_code
_entity_poly.pdbx_strand_id
1 'polypeptide(L)'
;MLFEFEYRHKEELILIMEKSEGSCYANFKDTIKEQMKKSFRDYFTEKTGREPKEQLIEILTDMRMQSNLAVLKGNYSMEETLKLAESIGVYADSGTNSLIEKMKKDAFWM
;
A
#
# COMPACT_ATOMS: atom_id res chain seq x y z
N MET A 1 -3.82 -9.98 12.73
CA MET A 1 -3.87 -8.87 11.80
C MET A 1 -2.47 -8.39 11.43
N LEU A 2 -2.30 -8.00 10.19
CA LEU A 2 -0.97 -7.66 9.65
C LEU A 2 -0.30 -6.50 10.38
N PHE A 3 -1.04 -5.47 10.78
CA PHE A 3 -0.46 -4.32 11.45
C PHE A 3 0.06 -4.62 12.84
N GLU A 4 -0.54 -5.57 13.56
CA GLU A 4 0.00 -6.00 14.85
C GLU A 4 1.36 -6.67 14.65
N PHE A 5 1.49 -7.54 13.67
CA PHE A 5 2.74 -8.16 13.32
C PHE A 5 3.77 -7.12 12.88
N GLU A 6 3.37 -6.19 12.00
CA GLU A 6 4.22 -5.12 11.54
C GLU A 6 4.70 -4.23 12.68
N TYR A 7 3.83 -3.90 13.62
CA TYR A 7 4.22 -3.09 14.78
C TYR A 7 5.29 -3.79 15.63
N ARG A 8 5.12 -5.08 15.88
CA ARG A 8 6.07 -5.84 16.69
C ARG A 8 7.44 -5.98 16.02
N HIS A 9 7.47 -5.94 14.71
CA HIS A 9 8.69 -6.05 13.91
C HIS A 9 9.03 -4.74 13.20
N LYS A 10 8.52 -3.61 13.70
CA LYS A 10 8.60 -2.34 13.00
C LYS A 10 10.02 -1.89 12.67
N GLU A 11 10.97 -2.12 13.58
CA GLU A 11 12.37 -1.72 13.34
C GLU A 11 12.97 -2.51 12.17
N GLU A 12 12.68 -3.80 12.11
CA GLU A 12 13.12 -4.66 11.03
C GLU A 12 12.48 -4.25 9.70
N LEU A 13 11.17 -3.96 9.72
CA LEU A 13 10.45 -3.53 8.52
C LEU A 13 10.92 -2.18 8.03
N ILE A 14 11.16 -1.22 8.93
CA ILE A 14 11.70 0.08 8.56
C ILE A 14 13.07 -0.09 7.90
N LEU A 15 13.91 -0.96 8.46
CA LEU A 15 15.22 -1.24 7.89
C LEU A 15 15.09 -1.81 6.47
N ILE A 16 14.19 -2.77 6.27
CA ILE A 16 13.96 -3.37 4.97
C ILE A 16 13.45 -2.33 3.97
N MET A 17 12.50 -1.50 4.38
CA MET A 17 11.85 -0.55 3.48
C MET A 17 12.70 0.68 3.15
N GLU A 18 13.53 1.12 4.08
CA GLU A 18 14.32 2.34 3.90
C GLU A 18 15.81 2.12 3.57
N LYS A 19 16.41 1.08 4.14
CA LYS A 19 17.86 0.90 4.12
C LYS A 19 18.28 -0.38 3.42
N SER A 20 17.44 -0.93 2.58
CA SER A 20 17.72 -2.21 1.93
C SER A 20 18.52 -2.10 0.63
N GLU A 21 18.76 -0.89 0.13
CA GLU A 21 19.51 -0.72 -1.12
C GLU A 21 20.91 -1.33 -1.01
N GLY A 22 21.24 -2.14 -2.01
CA GLY A 22 22.54 -2.80 -2.04
C GLY A 22 22.69 -3.95 -1.05
N SER A 23 21.62 -4.34 -0.36
CA SER A 23 21.63 -5.43 0.62
C SER A 23 20.80 -6.60 0.14
N CYS A 24 20.85 -7.72 0.89
CA CYS A 24 20.03 -8.90 0.63
C CYS A 24 18.53 -8.63 0.82
N TYR A 25 18.16 -7.54 1.48
CA TYR A 25 16.77 -7.18 1.71
C TYR A 25 16.12 -6.47 0.51
N ALA A 26 16.91 -6.00 -0.47
CA ALA A 26 16.38 -5.32 -1.65
C ALA A 26 15.37 -6.19 -2.40
N ASN A 27 15.70 -7.48 -2.61
CA ASN A 27 14.80 -8.41 -3.28
C ASN A 27 13.51 -8.63 -2.50
N PHE A 28 13.58 -8.65 -1.18
CA PHE A 28 12.40 -8.81 -0.34
C PHE A 28 11.46 -7.61 -0.46
N LYS A 29 12.02 -6.40 -0.46
CA LYS A 29 11.24 -5.17 -0.67
C LYS A 29 10.55 -5.18 -2.02
N ASP A 30 11.28 -5.56 -3.07
CA ASP A 30 10.72 -5.65 -4.42
C ASP A 30 9.60 -6.67 -4.49
N THR A 31 9.75 -7.81 -3.81
CA THR A 31 8.71 -8.84 -3.74
C THR A 31 7.43 -8.30 -3.10
N ILE A 32 7.55 -7.57 -1.99
CA ILE A 32 6.40 -6.96 -1.32
C ILE A 32 5.72 -5.96 -2.26
N LYS A 33 6.50 -5.12 -2.92
CA LYS A 33 5.97 -4.13 -3.87
C LYS A 33 5.22 -4.79 -5.01
N GLU A 34 5.78 -5.84 -5.60
CA GLU A 34 5.13 -6.55 -6.71
C GLU A 34 3.83 -7.23 -6.27
N GLN A 35 3.79 -7.78 -5.07
CA GLN A 35 2.56 -8.36 -4.52
C GLN A 35 1.48 -7.31 -4.30
N MET A 36 1.84 -6.13 -3.80
CA MET A 36 0.91 -5.01 -3.66
C MET A 36 0.38 -4.54 -5.00
N LYS A 37 1.26 -4.41 -5.99
CA LYS A 37 0.88 -4.01 -7.34
C LYS A 37 -0.11 -5.01 -7.94
N LYS A 38 0.14 -6.29 -7.76
CA LYS A 38 -0.77 -7.34 -8.22
C LYS A 38 -2.13 -7.24 -7.54
N SER A 39 -2.15 -7.02 -6.24
CA SER A 39 -3.40 -6.86 -5.48
C SER A 39 -4.21 -5.66 -5.97
N PHE A 40 -3.58 -4.51 -6.20
CA PHE A 40 -4.24 -3.34 -6.76
C PHE A 40 -4.77 -3.62 -8.16
N ARG A 41 -3.94 -4.21 -9.01
CA ARG A 41 -4.33 -4.52 -10.39
C ARG A 41 -5.54 -5.44 -10.42
N ASP A 42 -5.51 -6.52 -9.63
CA ASP A 42 -6.61 -7.48 -9.58
C ASP A 42 -7.90 -6.84 -9.07
N TYR A 43 -7.79 -6.01 -8.04
CA TYR A 43 -8.96 -5.33 -7.47
C TYR A 43 -9.59 -4.37 -8.48
N PHE A 44 -8.79 -3.54 -9.13
CA PHE A 44 -9.29 -2.60 -10.14
C PHE A 44 -9.88 -3.35 -11.34
N THR A 45 -9.23 -4.40 -11.79
CA THR A 45 -9.72 -5.20 -12.91
C THR A 45 -11.07 -5.84 -12.58
N GLU A 46 -11.20 -6.38 -11.38
CA GLU A 46 -12.46 -6.98 -10.93
C GLU A 46 -13.59 -5.95 -10.90
N LYS A 47 -13.32 -4.75 -10.40
CA LYS A 47 -14.35 -3.73 -10.22
C LYS A 47 -14.69 -2.97 -11.50
N THR A 48 -13.75 -2.79 -12.42
CA THR A 48 -13.94 -2.00 -13.63
C THR A 48 -14.06 -2.83 -14.91
N GLY A 49 -13.64 -4.08 -14.86
CA GLY A 49 -13.63 -4.95 -16.03
C GLY A 49 -12.46 -4.72 -17.00
N ARG A 50 -11.52 -3.85 -16.63
CA ARG A 50 -10.34 -3.53 -17.45
C ARG A 50 -9.11 -3.39 -16.58
N GLU A 51 -7.94 -3.63 -17.16
CA GLU A 51 -6.68 -3.39 -16.46
C GLU A 51 -6.37 -1.89 -16.44
N PRO A 52 -6.03 -1.35 -15.26
CA PRO A 52 -5.58 0.05 -15.15
C PRO A 52 -4.17 0.22 -15.72
N LYS A 53 -3.81 1.45 -16.05
CA LYS A 53 -2.46 1.76 -16.52
C LYS A 53 -1.42 1.50 -15.43
N GLU A 54 -0.28 1.00 -15.84
CA GLU A 54 0.81 0.65 -14.92
C GLU A 54 1.27 1.86 -14.10
N GLN A 55 1.29 3.06 -14.69
CA GLN A 55 1.67 4.28 -13.99
C GLN A 55 0.80 4.52 -12.76
N LEU A 56 -0.51 4.32 -12.89
CA LEU A 56 -1.43 4.49 -11.78
C LEU A 56 -1.18 3.46 -10.68
N ILE A 57 -1.01 2.20 -11.06
CA ILE A 57 -0.72 1.13 -10.11
C ILE A 57 0.58 1.42 -9.35
N GLU A 58 1.61 1.87 -10.05
CA GLU A 58 2.90 2.21 -9.45
C GLU A 58 2.76 3.29 -8.39
N ILE A 59 2.06 4.37 -8.72
CA ILE A 59 1.86 5.50 -7.79
C ILE A 59 1.03 5.08 -6.58
N LEU A 60 -0.06 4.36 -6.79
CA LEU A 60 -0.92 3.92 -5.68
C LEU A 60 -0.17 2.96 -4.75
N THR A 61 0.65 2.09 -5.31
CA THR A 61 1.47 1.18 -4.51
C THR A 61 2.48 1.95 -3.67
N ASP A 62 3.18 2.93 -4.26
CA ASP A 62 4.14 3.75 -3.54
C ASP A 62 3.47 4.53 -2.41
N MET A 63 2.29 5.11 -2.65
CA MET A 63 1.53 5.82 -1.63
C MET A 63 1.18 4.88 -0.47
N ARG A 64 0.75 3.67 -0.76
CA ARG A 64 0.39 2.69 0.26
C ARG A 64 1.59 2.29 1.11
N MET A 65 2.71 2.01 0.46
CA MET A 65 3.94 1.65 1.16
C MET A 65 4.42 2.79 2.05
N GLN A 66 4.39 4.02 1.56
CA GLN A 66 4.81 5.19 2.34
C GLN A 66 3.88 5.47 3.52
N SER A 67 2.58 5.30 3.36
CA SER A 67 1.65 5.51 4.46
C SER A 67 1.85 4.46 5.56
N ASN A 68 2.05 3.20 5.21
CA ASN A 68 2.32 2.15 6.18
C ASN A 68 3.62 2.44 6.94
N LEU A 69 4.65 2.84 6.22
CA LEU A 69 5.94 3.18 6.82
C LEU A 69 5.82 4.37 7.78
N ALA A 70 5.08 5.40 7.38
CA ALA A 70 4.86 6.58 8.21
C ALA A 70 4.19 6.23 9.54
N VAL A 71 3.21 5.33 9.51
CA VAL A 71 2.53 4.88 10.74
C VAL A 71 3.53 4.14 11.64
N LEU A 72 4.34 3.26 11.07
CA LEU A 72 5.31 2.48 11.84
C LEU A 72 6.42 3.37 12.45
N LYS A 73 6.86 4.38 11.72
CA LYS A 73 7.93 5.28 12.16
C LYS A 73 7.48 6.30 13.20
N GLY A 74 6.19 6.48 13.39
CA GLY A 74 5.65 7.54 14.20
C GLY A 74 5.83 7.38 15.71
N ASN A 75 6.39 6.29 16.18
CA ASN A 75 6.64 6.02 17.60
C ASN A 75 5.36 6.07 18.46
N TYR A 76 4.28 5.55 17.91
CA TYR A 76 2.98 5.46 18.59
C TYR A 76 2.89 4.17 19.37
N SER A 77 1.96 4.13 20.36
CA SER A 77 1.63 2.87 21.03
C SER A 77 0.98 1.89 20.06
N MET A 78 0.87 0.62 20.47
CA MET A 78 0.16 -0.38 19.66
C MET A 78 -1.29 0.04 19.40
N GLU A 79 -1.99 0.53 20.42
CA GLU A 79 -3.37 0.97 20.28
C GLU A 79 -3.51 2.13 19.31
N GLU A 80 -2.65 3.14 19.45
CA GLU A 80 -2.65 4.28 18.54
C GLU A 80 -2.30 3.87 17.11
N THR A 81 -1.34 2.97 16.94
CA THR A 81 -0.94 2.45 15.64
C THR A 81 -2.12 1.76 14.95
N LEU A 82 -2.86 0.92 15.67
CA LEU A 82 -4.01 0.23 15.10
C LEU A 82 -5.14 1.19 14.73
N LYS A 83 -5.37 2.22 15.53
CA LYS A 83 -6.37 3.26 15.22
C LYS A 83 -5.99 4.08 14.01
N LEU A 84 -4.70 4.43 13.89
CA LEU A 84 -4.20 5.14 12.72
C LEU A 84 -4.30 4.29 11.47
N ALA A 85 -3.96 3.01 11.56
CA ALA A 85 -4.09 2.08 10.45
C ALA A 85 -5.54 1.96 9.99
N GLU A 86 -6.48 1.89 10.92
CA GLU A 86 -7.91 1.86 10.59
C GLU A 86 -8.34 3.14 9.88
N SER A 87 -7.92 4.30 10.38
CA SER A 87 -8.24 5.59 9.77
C SER A 87 -7.70 5.71 8.35
N ILE A 88 -6.44 5.30 8.15
CA ILE A 88 -5.82 5.29 6.83
C ILE A 88 -6.54 4.31 5.90
N GLY A 89 -6.96 3.14 6.44
CA GLY A 89 -7.74 2.17 5.68
C GLY A 89 -9.07 2.73 5.20
N VAL A 90 -9.82 3.43 6.05
CA VAL A 90 -11.07 4.08 5.65
C VAL A 90 -10.83 5.12 4.56
N TYR A 91 -9.79 5.94 4.73
CA TYR A 91 -9.42 6.95 3.74
C TYR A 91 -9.07 6.30 2.40
N ALA A 92 -8.25 5.27 2.42
CA ALA A 92 -7.80 4.58 1.22
C ALA A 92 -8.96 3.88 0.51
N ASP A 93 -9.83 3.20 1.24
CA ASP A 93 -10.98 2.50 0.67
C ASP A 93 -11.97 3.46 0.03
N SER A 94 -12.27 4.58 0.71
CA SER A 94 -13.15 5.60 0.16
C SER A 94 -12.59 6.24 -1.09
N GLY A 95 -11.30 6.56 -1.09
CA GLY A 95 -10.61 7.12 -2.24
C GLY A 95 -10.56 6.13 -3.40
N THR A 96 -10.27 4.87 -3.12
CA THR A 96 -10.22 3.82 -4.12
C THR A 96 -11.58 3.62 -4.78
N ASN A 97 -12.65 3.57 -3.99
CA ASN A 97 -13.99 3.40 -4.52
C ASN A 97 -14.43 4.58 -5.37
N SER A 98 -14.10 5.81 -4.95
CA SER A 98 -14.37 7.02 -5.73
C SER A 98 -13.61 7.02 -7.05
N LEU A 99 -12.36 6.58 -7.02
CA LEU A 99 -11.54 6.46 -8.23
C LEU A 99 -12.11 5.44 -9.19
N ILE A 100 -12.57 4.29 -8.68
CA ILE A 100 -13.18 3.24 -9.50
C ILE A 100 -14.42 3.78 -10.21
N GLU A 101 -15.29 4.53 -9.51
CA GLU A 101 -16.48 5.12 -10.12
C GLU A 101 -16.10 6.11 -11.22
N LYS A 102 -15.07 6.91 -11.00
CA LYS A 102 -14.58 7.82 -12.03
C LYS A 102 -14.03 7.07 -13.24
N MET A 103 -13.30 6.00 -13.01
CA MET A 103 -12.69 5.19 -14.07
C MET A 103 -13.75 4.50 -14.93
N LYS A 104 -14.88 4.11 -14.35
CA LYS A 104 -16.00 3.55 -15.11
C LYS A 104 -16.60 4.55 -16.09
N LYS A 105 -16.53 5.83 -15.76
CA LYS A 105 -17.08 6.92 -16.61
C LYS A 105 -16.04 7.47 -17.57
N ASP A 106 -14.78 7.49 -17.17
CA ASP A 106 -13.67 8.04 -17.95
C ASP A 106 -12.54 7.02 -17.94
N ALA A 107 -12.33 6.40 -19.09
CA ALA A 107 -11.37 5.30 -19.21
C ALA A 107 -9.92 5.78 -19.45
N PHE A 108 -9.60 7.03 -19.13
CA PHE A 108 -8.25 7.57 -19.37
C PHE A 108 -7.15 6.70 -18.73
N TRP A 109 -7.40 6.20 -17.52
CA TRP A 109 -6.39 5.43 -16.76
C TRP A 109 -6.53 3.91 -16.92
N MET A 110 -7.28 3.49 -17.91
CA MET A 110 -7.50 2.05 -18.17
C MET A 110 -6.62 1.54 -19.31
#